data_44ead1e6c8b5ea984a51407914f52c56
#
_entry.id   44ead1e6c8b5ea984a51407914f52c56
#
_cell.length_a   1.000
_cell.length_b   1.000
_cell.length_c   1.000
_cell.angle_alpha   90.00
_cell.angle_beta   90.00
_cell.angle_gamma   90.00
#
_symmetry.space_group_name_H-M   'P 1'
#
loop_
_entity.id
_entity.type
_entity.pdbx_description
1 polymer ?
#
loop_
_entity_poly.entity_id
_entity_poly.type
_entity_poly.pdbx_seq_one_letter_code
_entity_poly.pdbx_strand_id
1 'polypeptide(L)'
;PSRGLGDVYKRQRESEAGTFTPHGYVVRTEELEPLPEYEPQREISYMIRLTLMNHENEQKTAVLDLPATEQRLLEVQEELDAPEWYDAQFTGCDTIAPQLNTMLTDVEDLPRINELAKSLQELKASGQLTKFKAVVGATQCESLDDVFDRLEKLPQYCFETKIRDKDALVRDELEFVLGGRDADLIYKHLNREAYAEDVLKQYGAEITPYGMVNRADFGPLHEPIPEQQQEQAQEPQMGM
;
A
#
# COMPACT_ATOMS: atom_id res chain seq x y z
N PRO A 1 -8.54 35.10 -54.04
CA PRO A 1 -7.38 35.08 -53.18
C PRO A 1 -7.54 33.97 -52.15
N SER A 2 -6.69 32.92 -52.26
CA SER A 2 -6.64 31.83 -51.33
C SER A 2 -6.13 32.35 -49.97
N ARG A 3 -6.97 32.28 -48.95
CA ARG A 3 -6.55 32.55 -47.58
C ARG A 3 -5.56 31.48 -47.22
N GLY A 4 -4.33 31.89 -46.96
CA GLY A 4 -3.25 30.95 -46.63
C GLY A 4 -3.55 30.20 -45.34
N LEU A 5 -3.16 28.93 -45.28
CA LEU A 5 -3.25 28.06 -44.09
C LEU A 5 -2.70 28.79 -42.83
N GLY A 6 -1.74 29.71 -43.00
CA GLY A 6 -1.18 30.51 -41.90
C GLY A 6 -2.17 31.44 -41.21
N ASP A 7 -3.18 31.98 -41.95
CA ASP A 7 -4.17 32.88 -41.36
C ASP A 7 -5.23 32.14 -40.55
N VAL A 8 -5.52 30.89 -40.89
CA VAL A 8 -6.43 30.03 -40.13
C VAL A 8 -5.77 29.64 -38.81
N TYR A 9 -4.50 29.22 -38.83
CA TYR A 9 -3.74 28.92 -37.64
C TYR A 9 -3.54 30.11 -36.70
N LYS A 10 -3.37 31.32 -37.29
CA LYS A 10 -3.20 32.52 -36.48
C LYS A 10 -4.48 32.91 -35.76
N ARG A 11 -5.65 32.79 -36.41
CA ARG A 11 -6.96 33.06 -35.79
C ARG A 11 -7.33 32.02 -34.72
N GLN A 12 -6.97 30.77 -34.94
CA GLN A 12 -7.20 29.70 -33.96
C GLN A 12 -6.37 29.94 -32.69
N ARG A 13 -5.11 30.40 -32.86
CA ARG A 13 -4.23 30.76 -31.72
C ARG A 13 -4.68 32.00 -30.95
N GLU A 14 -5.35 32.96 -31.63
CA GLU A 14 -5.86 34.17 -31.00
C GLU A 14 -7.18 33.93 -30.24
N SER A 15 -7.90 32.82 -30.54
CA SER A 15 -9.16 32.46 -29.88
C SER A 15 -8.98 31.49 -28.72
N GLU A 16 -7.85 30.80 -28.65
CA GLU A 16 -7.56 29.84 -27.60
C GLU A 16 -6.56 30.44 -26.59
N ALA A 17 -6.96 30.55 -25.32
CA ALA A 17 -6.11 31.07 -24.25
C ALA A 17 -4.99 30.06 -23.92
N GLY A 18 -3.94 30.05 -24.75
CA GLY A 18 -2.78 29.15 -24.56
C GLY A 18 -1.49 29.93 -24.26
N THR A 19 -0.50 29.25 -23.74
CA THR A 19 0.81 29.78 -23.38
C THR A 19 1.93 29.06 -24.12
N PHE A 20 2.91 29.82 -24.64
CA PHE A 20 4.13 29.26 -25.23
C PHE A 20 5.11 28.86 -24.13
N THR A 21 5.53 27.63 -24.16
CA THR A 21 6.58 27.07 -23.28
C THR A 21 7.81 26.70 -24.13
N PRO A 22 8.98 26.50 -23.55
CA PRO A 22 10.17 25.99 -24.26
C PRO A 22 9.96 24.67 -25.00
N HIS A 23 8.90 23.91 -24.64
CA HIS A 23 8.57 22.60 -25.21
C HIS A 23 7.40 22.64 -26.21
N GLY A 24 6.78 23.79 -26.43
CA GLY A 24 5.68 23.95 -27.37
C GLY A 24 4.57 24.88 -26.89
N TYR A 25 3.49 24.95 -27.69
CA TYR A 25 2.29 25.72 -27.36
C TYR A 25 1.31 24.84 -26.57
N VAL A 26 0.95 25.28 -25.37
CA VAL A 26 0.04 24.56 -24.45
C VAL A 26 -1.28 25.34 -24.42
N VAL A 27 -2.37 24.68 -24.76
CA VAL A 27 -3.74 25.20 -24.69
C VAL A 27 -4.48 24.50 -23.56
N ARG A 28 -5.23 25.26 -22.80
CA ARG A 28 -6.14 24.73 -21.81
C ARG A 28 -7.38 24.20 -22.52
N THR A 29 -7.60 22.91 -22.51
CA THR A 29 -8.72 22.27 -23.22
C THR A 29 -10.00 22.15 -22.38
N GLU A 30 -9.90 22.30 -21.07
CA GLU A 30 -11.03 22.25 -20.13
C GLU A 30 -10.83 23.26 -19.00
N GLU A 31 -11.92 23.80 -18.44
CA GLU A 31 -11.85 24.50 -17.17
C GLU A 31 -11.36 23.50 -16.12
N LEU A 32 -10.18 23.76 -15.58
CA LEU A 32 -9.70 22.97 -14.43
C LEU A 32 -10.70 23.21 -13.30
N GLU A 33 -11.38 22.17 -12.87
CA GLU A 33 -12.00 22.18 -11.55
C GLU A 33 -10.92 22.60 -10.55
N PRO A 34 -11.19 23.58 -9.66
CA PRO A 34 -10.22 23.91 -8.62
C PRO A 34 -9.90 22.61 -7.90
N LEU A 35 -8.60 22.29 -7.85
CA LEU A 35 -8.14 21.19 -7.02
C LEU A 35 -8.74 21.40 -5.63
N PRO A 36 -9.36 20.37 -5.02
CA PRO A 36 -9.85 20.49 -3.66
C PRO A 36 -8.70 21.08 -2.82
N GLU A 37 -9.01 22.09 -2.03
CA GLU A 37 -8.02 22.69 -1.12
C GLU A 37 -7.32 21.54 -0.41
N TYR A 38 -5.99 21.52 -0.48
CA TYR A 38 -5.17 20.55 0.24
C TYR A 38 -5.44 20.77 1.72
N GLU A 39 -6.39 20.01 2.26
CA GLU A 39 -6.50 19.88 3.70
C GLU A 39 -5.23 19.19 4.17
N PRO A 40 -4.40 19.85 5.01
CA PRO A 40 -3.25 19.20 5.58
C PRO A 40 -3.75 17.91 6.22
N GLN A 41 -3.18 16.76 5.79
CA GLN A 41 -3.57 15.45 6.29
C GLN A 41 -3.54 15.56 7.82
N ARG A 42 -4.72 15.51 8.45
CA ARG A 42 -4.82 15.42 9.91
C ARG A 42 -3.95 14.26 10.31
N GLU A 43 -3.03 14.48 11.25
CA GLU A 43 -2.29 13.37 11.83
C GLU A 43 -3.29 12.33 12.31
N ILE A 44 -3.36 11.22 11.57
CA ILE A 44 -4.26 10.13 11.93
C ILE A 44 -3.72 9.54 13.24
N SER A 45 -4.48 9.74 14.30
CA SER A 45 -4.12 9.28 15.65
C SER A 45 -4.41 7.82 15.89
N TYR A 46 -5.28 7.22 15.06
CA TYR A 46 -5.66 5.81 15.13
C TYR A 46 -4.89 4.97 14.11
N MET A 47 -4.82 3.68 14.35
CA MET A 47 -4.34 2.69 13.36
C MET A 47 -5.52 2.10 12.58
N ILE A 48 -6.61 1.85 13.26
CA ILE A 48 -7.87 1.35 12.72
C ILE A 48 -8.99 2.14 13.39
N ARG A 49 -9.93 2.63 12.62
CA ARG A 49 -11.17 3.26 13.12
C ARG A 49 -12.35 2.43 12.64
N LEU A 50 -13.16 2.01 13.58
CA LEU A 50 -14.39 1.26 13.34
C LEU A 50 -15.59 2.15 13.64
N THR A 51 -16.56 2.14 12.75
CA THR A 51 -17.90 2.69 13.02
C THR A 51 -18.81 1.52 13.32
N LEU A 52 -19.40 1.53 14.50
CA LEU A 52 -20.26 0.46 14.99
C LEU A 52 -21.69 0.96 15.13
N MET A 53 -22.64 0.03 15.03
CA MET A 53 -24.05 0.27 15.21
C MET A 53 -24.67 -0.91 15.98
N ASN A 54 -25.60 -0.63 16.89
CA ASN A 54 -26.36 -1.69 17.56
C ASN A 54 -27.27 -2.39 16.55
N HIS A 55 -27.29 -3.72 16.57
CA HIS A 55 -28.03 -4.53 15.62
C HIS A 55 -29.55 -4.36 15.75
N GLU A 56 -30.04 -4.16 16.98
CA GLU A 56 -31.51 -3.98 17.24
C GLU A 56 -31.94 -2.51 17.17
N ASN A 57 -31.00 -1.56 17.32
CA ASN A 57 -31.30 -0.12 17.35
C ASN A 57 -30.30 0.68 16.51
N GLU A 58 -30.63 0.90 15.24
CA GLU A 58 -29.78 1.62 14.28
C GLU A 58 -29.48 3.09 14.67
N GLN A 59 -30.20 3.66 15.63
CA GLN A 59 -29.92 5.01 16.13
C GLN A 59 -28.75 5.04 17.12
N LYS A 60 -28.36 3.89 17.66
CA LYS A 60 -27.20 3.73 18.54
C LYS A 60 -25.97 3.42 17.72
N THR A 61 -25.14 4.42 17.55
CA THR A 61 -23.87 4.30 16.81
C THR A 61 -22.72 4.81 17.67
N ALA A 62 -21.55 4.21 17.50
CA ALA A 62 -20.32 4.64 18.16
C ALA A 62 -19.12 4.56 17.22
N VAL A 63 -18.08 5.34 17.51
CA VAL A 63 -16.79 5.28 16.82
C VAL A 63 -15.75 4.75 17.78
N LEU A 64 -15.04 3.73 17.34
CA LEU A 64 -13.97 3.08 18.09
C LEU A 64 -12.64 3.25 17.35
N ASP A 65 -11.73 4.02 17.96
CA ASP A 65 -10.37 4.18 17.49
C ASP A 65 -9.47 3.13 18.17
N LEU A 66 -8.78 2.34 17.36
CA LEU A 66 -7.90 1.28 17.82
C LEU A 66 -6.42 1.66 17.57
N PRO A 67 -5.49 1.24 18.46
CA PRO A 67 -5.70 0.35 19.58
C PRO A 67 -6.43 1.03 20.75
N ALA A 68 -7.37 0.33 21.35
CA ALA A 68 -8.17 0.78 22.48
C ALA A 68 -7.84 -0.02 23.75
N THR A 69 -8.07 0.63 24.90
CA THR A 69 -8.01 -0.02 26.20
C THR A 69 -9.29 -0.79 26.50
N GLU A 70 -9.24 -1.75 27.43
CA GLU A 70 -10.44 -2.49 27.88
C GLU A 70 -11.52 -1.55 28.38
N GLN A 71 -11.14 -0.49 29.10
CA GLN A 71 -12.08 0.51 29.57
C GLN A 71 -12.82 1.18 28.39
N ARG A 72 -12.09 1.59 27.31
CA ARG A 72 -12.71 2.22 26.15
C ARG A 72 -13.63 1.25 25.41
N LEU A 73 -13.28 -0.03 25.35
CA LEU A 73 -14.15 -1.05 24.78
C LEU A 73 -15.47 -1.16 25.55
N LEU A 74 -15.43 -1.16 26.87
CA LEU A 74 -16.63 -1.18 27.72
C LEU A 74 -17.47 0.10 27.54
N GLU A 75 -16.85 1.27 27.50
CA GLU A 75 -17.55 2.53 27.23
C GLU A 75 -18.31 2.51 25.90
N VAL A 76 -17.69 1.93 24.86
CA VAL A 76 -18.33 1.81 23.54
C VAL A 76 -19.52 0.82 23.59
N GLN A 77 -19.43 -0.27 24.34
CA GLN A 77 -20.57 -1.17 24.54
C GLN A 77 -21.73 -0.48 25.26
N GLU A 78 -21.42 0.37 26.25
CA GLU A 78 -22.45 1.19 26.94
C GLU A 78 -23.05 2.24 26.00
N GLU A 79 -22.24 2.95 25.18
CA GLU A 79 -22.71 3.92 24.18
C GLU A 79 -23.66 3.29 23.17
N LEU A 80 -23.35 2.04 22.76
CA LEU A 80 -24.17 1.27 21.81
C LEU A 80 -25.40 0.64 22.46
N ASP A 81 -25.47 0.54 23.80
CA ASP A 81 -26.46 -0.27 24.50
C ASP A 81 -26.38 -1.76 24.06
N ALA A 82 -25.17 -2.26 23.88
CA ALA A 82 -24.84 -3.59 23.39
C ALA A 82 -23.97 -4.31 24.46
N PRO A 83 -24.56 -5.08 25.39
CA PRO A 83 -23.81 -5.75 26.45
C PRO A 83 -22.82 -6.77 25.91
N GLU A 84 -23.08 -7.33 24.75
CA GLU A 84 -22.17 -8.25 24.07
C GLU A 84 -21.83 -7.74 22.66
N TRP A 85 -20.65 -8.07 22.12
CA TRP A 85 -20.23 -7.58 20.83
C TRP A 85 -21.07 -8.13 19.66
N TYR A 86 -21.70 -9.30 19.79
CA TYR A 86 -22.61 -9.83 18.77
C TYR A 86 -23.90 -9.00 18.60
N ASP A 87 -24.21 -8.11 19.57
CA ASP A 87 -25.32 -7.16 19.47
C ASP A 87 -24.97 -5.93 18.62
N ALA A 88 -23.70 -5.79 18.22
CA ALA A 88 -23.20 -4.72 17.38
C ALA A 88 -22.78 -5.23 16.01
N GLN A 89 -22.73 -4.32 15.04
CA GLN A 89 -22.20 -4.59 13.70
C GLN A 89 -21.29 -3.46 13.23
N PHE A 90 -20.34 -3.79 12.36
CA PHE A 90 -19.52 -2.79 11.69
C PHE A 90 -20.30 -2.14 10.55
N THR A 91 -20.37 -0.81 10.55
CA THR A 91 -20.95 -0.01 9.46
C THR A 91 -19.91 0.74 8.67
N GLY A 92 -18.67 0.80 9.17
CA GLY A 92 -17.54 1.42 8.49
C GLY A 92 -16.23 1.01 9.12
N CYS A 93 -15.21 0.91 8.27
CA CYS A 93 -13.84 0.64 8.67
C CYS A 93 -12.91 1.59 7.90
N ASP A 94 -12.02 2.27 8.62
CA ASP A 94 -10.95 3.08 8.04
C ASP A 94 -9.63 2.70 8.72
N THR A 95 -8.63 2.36 7.92
CA THR A 95 -7.34 1.92 8.45
C THR A 95 -6.18 2.70 7.85
N ILE A 96 -5.09 2.80 8.63
CA ILE A 96 -3.83 3.35 8.12
C ILE A 96 -3.26 2.52 6.95
N ALA A 97 -3.71 1.28 6.77
CA ALA A 97 -3.39 0.39 5.66
C ALA A 97 -4.68 0.03 4.90
N PRO A 98 -5.07 0.80 3.86
CA PRO A 98 -6.38 0.69 3.21
C PRO A 98 -6.73 -0.71 2.68
N GLN A 99 -5.72 -1.54 2.39
CA GLN A 99 -5.91 -2.93 1.97
C GLN A 99 -6.64 -3.79 3.02
N LEU A 100 -6.58 -3.39 4.30
CA LEU A 100 -7.23 -4.11 5.40
C LEU A 100 -8.72 -3.80 5.50
N ASN A 101 -9.21 -2.70 4.93
CA ASN A 101 -10.60 -2.25 5.13
C ASN A 101 -11.64 -3.29 4.73
N THR A 102 -11.35 -4.11 3.72
CA THR A 102 -12.26 -5.14 3.21
C THR A 102 -12.20 -6.45 4.00
N MET A 103 -11.20 -6.63 4.86
CA MET A 103 -10.99 -7.85 5.65
C MET A 103 -11.55 -7.72 7.07
N LEU A 104 -11.71 -6.48 7.56
CA LEU A 104 -12.16 -6.20 8.92
C LEU A 104 -13.69 -5.99 8.92
N THR A 105 -14.43 -7.08 8.79
CA THR A 105 -15.88 -7.02 8.61
C THR A 105 -16.67 -7.67 9.75
N ASP A 106 -16.03 -8.48 10.58
CA ASP A 106 -16.69 -9.23 11.64
C ASP A 106 -16.37 -8.65 13.03
N VAL A 107 -17.42 -8.38 13.78
CA VAL A 107 -17.33 -7.89 15.16
C VAL A 107 -16.75 -8.94 16.11
N GLU A 108 -16.95 -10.22 15.84
CA GLU A 108 -16.37 -11.29 16.66
C GLU A 108 -14.82 -11.25 16.64
N ASP A 109 -14.24 -10.71 15.58
CA ASP A 109 -12.79 -10.51 15.46
C ASP A 109 -12.26 -9.27 16.20
N LEU A 110 -13.11 -8.47 16.87
CA LEU A 110 -12.71 -7.20 17.49
C LEU A 110 -11.48 -7.31 18.42
N PRO A 111 -11.34 -8.35 19.28
CA PRO A 111 -10.13 -8.51 20.10
C PRO A 111 -8.87 -8.67 19.24
N ARG A 112 -8.95 -9.43 18.16
CA ARG A 112 -7.85 -9.65 17.21
C ARG A 112 -7.55 -8.38 16.39
N ILE A 113 -8.58 -7.64 15.99
CA ILE A 113 -8.42 -6.37 15.30
C ILE A 113 -7.71 -5.35 16.19
N ASN A 114 -8.02 -5.34 17.50
CA ASN A 114 -7.33 -4.49 18.46
C ASN A 114 -5.85 -4.90 18.64
N GLU A 115 -5.54 -6.18 18.61
CA GLU A 115 -4.18 -6.68 18.63
C GLU A 115 -3.42 -6.28 17.35
N LEU A 116 -4.04 -6.42 16.18
CA LEU A 116 -3.48 -5.94 14.92
C LEU A 116 -3.18 -4.44 14.98
N ALA A 117 -4.10 -3.64 15.52
CA ALA A 117 -3.89 -2.21 15.65
C ALA A 117 -2.68 -1.86 16.54
N LYS A 118 -2.42 -2.61 17.62
CA LYS A 118 -1.20 -2.48 18.44
C LYS A 118 0.05 -2.79 17.62
N SER A 119 0.03 -3.88 16.86
CA SER A 119 1.15 -4.25 15.99
C SER A 119 1.41 -3.21 14.90
N LEU A 120 0.36 -2.63 14.30
CA LEU A 120 0.50 -1.54 13.34
C LEU A 120 1.13 -0.28 13.97
N GLN A 121 0.80 0.01 15.23
CA GLN A 121 1.41 1.12 15.97
C GLN A 121 2.91 0.88 16.21
N GLU A 122 3.30 -0.34 16.55
CA GLU A 122 4.70 -0.73 16.71
C GLU A 122 5.47 -0.65 15.38
N LEU A 123 4.86 -1.12 14.29
CA LEU A 123 5.43 -0.99 12.94
C LEU A 123 5.60 0.48 12.53
N LYS A 124 4.64 1.35 12.88
CA LYS A 124 4.76 2.80 12.65
C LYS A 124 5.92 3.38 13.43
N ALA A 125 6.07 3.04 14.70
CA ALA A 125 7.15 3.50 15.56
C ALA A 125 8.54 3.02 15.10
N SER A 126 8.64 1.79 14.56
CA SER A 126 9.88 1.22 14.02
C SER A 126 10.17 1.60 12.56
N GLY A 127 9.29 2.37 11.90
CA GLY A 127 9.43 2.76 10.50
C GLY A 127 9.14 1.63 9.49
N GLN A 128 8.59 0.49 9.92
CA GLN A 128 8.32 -0.66 9.06
C GLN A 128 6.90 -0.72 8.49
N LEU A 129 6.04 0.22 8.86
CA LEU A 129 4.65 0.24 8.42
C LEU A 129 4.51 0.30 6.89
N THR A 130 5.36 1.05 6.21
CA THR A 130 5.33 1.15 4.73
C THR A 130 5.67 -0.18 4.07
N LYS A 131 6.67 -0.91 4.60
CA LYS A 131 7.01 -2.25 4.16
C LYS A 131 5.82 -3.20 4.36
N PHE A 132 5.19 -3.18 5.53
CA PHE A 132 4.02 -4.01 5.81
C PHE A 132 2.87 -3.74 4.83
N LYS A 133 2.52 -2.47 4.57
CA LYS A 133 1.51 -2.10 3.57
C LYS A 133 1.83 -2.66 2.17
N ALA A 134 3.10 -2.58 1.78
CA ALA A 134 3.55 -3.11 0.51
C ALA A 134 3.41 -4.64 0.46
N VAL A 135 3.81 -5.35 1.54
CA VAL A 135 3.68 -6.81 1.63
C VAL A 135 2.23 -7.26 1.58
N VAL A 136 1.34 -6.66 2.39
CA VAL A 136 -0.10 -7.01 2.37
C VAL A 136 -0.72 -6.74 1.00
N GLY A 137 -0.34 -5.64 0.34
CA GLY A 137 -0.80 -5.33 -1.01
C GLY A 137 -0.33 -6.33 -2.07
N ALA A 138 0.94 -6.77 -1.99
CA ALA A 138 1.56 -7.68 -2.95
C ALA A 138 1.15 -9.15 -2.74
N THR A 139 0.85 -9.55 -1.51
CA THR A 139 0.51 -10.95 -1.18
C THR A 139 -0.97 -11.29 -1.27
N GLN A 140 -1.83 -10.30 -1.58
CA GLN A 140 -3.27 -10.48 -1.77
C GLN A 140 -3.93 -11.24 -0.60
N CYS A 141 -3.68 -10.78 0.63
CA CYS A 141 -4.32 -11.37 1.81
C CYS A 141 -5.85 -11.37 1.68
N GLU A 142 -6.49 -12.49 2.00
CA GLU A 142 -7.94 -12.66 1.93
C GLU A 142 -8.58 -12.73 3.33
N SER A 143 -7.78 -12.96 4.36
CA SER A 143 -8.24 -13.14 5.73
C SER A 143 -7.36 -12.42 6.75
N LEU A 144 -7.90 -12.25 7.95
CA LEU A 144 -7.15 -11.71 9.08
C LEU A 144 -5.98 -12.64 9.48
N ASP A 145 -6.13 -13.96 9.29
CA ASP A 145 -5.06 -14.93 9.55
C ASP A 145 -3.89 -14.72 8.58
N ASP A 146 -4.16 -14.45 7.30
CA ASP A 146 -3.11 -14.13 6.33
C ASP A 146 -2.36 -12.86 6.74
N VAL A 147 -3.08 -11.84 7.23
CA VAL A 147 -2.48 -10.59 7.69
C VAL A 147 -1.52 -10.83 8.86
N PHE A 148 -1.90 -11.64 9.84
CA PHE A 148 -1.05 -12.00 10.97
C PHE A 148 0.16 -12.84 10.52
N ASP A 149 -0.03 -13.79 9.60
CA ASP A 149 1.09 -14.55 9.02
C ASP A 149 2.09 -13.64 8.32
N ARG A 150 1.63 -12.66 7.54
CA ARG A 150 2.51 -11.67 6.89
C ARG A 150 3.19 -10.74 7.89
N LEU A 151 2.52 -10.40 8.98
CA LEU A 151 3.08 -9.61 10.06
C LEU A 151 4.25 -10.35 10.74
N GLU A 152 4.06 -11.61 11.09
CA GLU A 152 5.09 -12.47 11.72
C GLU A 152 6.29 -12.68 10.76
N LYS A 153 6.01 -12.94 9.49
CA LYS A 153 7.03 -13.21 8.47
C LYS A 153 7.58 -11.94 7.80
N LEU A 154 7.23 -10.75 8.28
CA LEU A 154 7.67 -9.49 7.68
C LEU A 154 9.20 -9.38 7.49
N PRO A 155 10.06 -9.89 8.39
CA PRO A 155 11.51 -9.90 8.19
C PRO A 155 11.98 -10.71 6.97
N GLN A 156 11.18 -11.67 6.50
CA GLN A 156 11.51 -12.55 5.39
C GLN A 156 11.20 -11.95 4.01
N TYR A 157 10.65 -10.74 3.98
CA TYR A 157 10.44 -9.97 2.76
C TYR A 157 11.53 -8.93 2.59
N CYS A 158 11.95 -8.71 1.35
CA CYS A 158 12.75 -7.56 0.94
C CYS A 158 11.81 -6.46 0.45
N PHE A 159 12.20 -5.20 0.65
CA PHE A 159 11.38 -4.05 0.28
C PHE A 159 12.25 -2.91 -0.21
N GLU A 160 12.04 -2.48 -1.46
CA GLU A 160 12.79 -1.41 -2.09
C GLU A 160 11.87 -0.22 -2.41
N THR A 161 11.99 0.82 -1.60
CA THR A 161 11.11 2.02 -1.65
C THR A 161 11.27 2.86 -2.91
N LYS A 162 12.43 2.76 -3.58
CA LYS A 162 12.76 3.56 -4.75
C LYS A 162 12.11 3.04 -6.03
N ILE A 163 11.80 1.75 -6.06
CA ILE A 163 11.23 1.07 -7.23
C ILE A 163 9.71 1.08 -7.12
N ARG A 164 9.07 2.09 -7.71
CA ARG A 164 7.62 2.28 -7.68
C ARG A 164 6.92 2.04 -9.01
N ASP A 165 7.69 1.83 -10.06
CA ASP A 165 7.20 1.51 -11.40
C ASP A 165 8.24 0.69 -12.16
N LYS A 166 7.81 0.13 -13.30
CA LYS A 166 8.67 -0.70 -14.16
C LYS A 166 9.86 0.06 -14.73
N ASP A 167 9.73 1.36 -14.94
CA ASP A 167 10.79 2.21 -15.49
C ASP A 167 11.92 2.40 -14.46
N ALA A 168 11.56 2.64 -13.20
CA ALA A 168 12.51 2.70 -12.09
C ALA A 168 13.23 1.36 -11.88
N LEU A 169 12.51 0.23 -11.98
CA LEU A 169 13.10 -1.12 -11.90
C LEU A 169 14.13 -1.33 -12.98
N VAL A 170 13.79 -1.02 -14.24
CA VAL A 170 14.72 -1.21 -15.36
C VAL A 170 15.97 -0.35 -15.21
N ARG A 171 15.85 0.88 -14.74
CA ARG A 171 16.99 1.75 -14.49
C ARG A 171 17.90 1.20 -13.40
N ASP A 172 17.30 0.79 -12.29
CA ASP A 172 18.05 0.24 -11.14
C ASP A 172 18.78 -1.03 -11.53
N GLU A 173 18.12 -1.94 -12.23
CA GLU A 173 18.71 -3.22 -12.69
C GLU A 173 19.83 -3.00 -13.70
N LEU A 174 19.65 -2.12 -14.69
CA LEU A 174 20.67 -1.80 -15.66
C LEU A 174 21.88 -1.12 -15.01
N GLU A 175 21.66 -0.22 -14.07
CA GLU A 175 22.73 0.43 -13.31
C GLU A 175 23.53 -0.59 -12.51
N PHE A 176 22.86 -1.54 -11.87
CA PHE A 176 23.50 -2.62 -11.11
C PHE A 176 24.34 -3.55 -12.01
N VAL A 177 23.81 -3.95 -13.18
CA VAL A 177 24.44 -4.95 -14.06
C VAL A 177 25.57 -4.34 -14.92
N LEU A 178 25.35 -3.14 -15.47
CA LEU A 178 26.21 -2.53 -16.48
C LEU A 178 27.01 -1.33 -15.97
N GLY A 179 26.48 -0.63 -14.96
CA GLY A 179 27.00 0.65 -14.50
C GLY A 179 26.70 1.82 -15.46
N GLY A 180 26.60 3.00 -14.89
CA GLY A 180 26.24 4.31 -15.41
C GLY A 180 26.10 4.49 -16.92
N ARG A 181 27.20 4.71 -17.65
CA ARG A 181 27.14 5.12 -19.07
C ARG A 181 26.55 4.05 -19.99
N ASP A 182 26.86 2.79 -19.74
CA ASP A 182 26.40 1.68 -20.58
C ASP A 182 24.95 1.36 -20.29
N ALA A 183 24.49 1.50 -19.05
CA ALA A 183 23.09 1.43 -18.65
C ALA A 183 22.22 2.43 -19.41
N ASP A 184 22.63 3.71 -19.49
CA ASP A 184 21.93 4.75 -20.21
C ASP A 184 21.83 4.49 -21.73
N LEU A 185 22.85 3.89 -22.31
CA LEU A 185 22.87 3.55 -23.73
C LEU A 185 21.87 2.41 -24.03
N ILE A 186 21.92 1.34 -23.25
CA ILE A 186 21.04 0.17 -23.41
C ILE A 186 19.58 0.55 -23.12
N TYR A 187 19.33 1.31 -22.06
CA TYR A 187 18.01 1.75 -21.65
C TYR A 187 17.18 2.39 -22.79
N LYS A 188 17.83 3.17 -23.67
CA LYS A 188 17.18 3.87 -24.80
C LYS A 188 16.68 2.93 -25.89
N HIS A 189 17.25 1.73 -26.00
CA HIS A 189 16.97 0.78 -27.07
C HIS A 189 16.27 -0.50 -26.56
N LEU A 190 16.09 -0.64 -25.25
CA LEU A 190 15.48 -1.80 -24.63
C LEU A 190 13.96 -1.75 -24.71
N ASN A 191 13.32 -2.91 -24.92
CA ASN A 191 11.90 -3.07 -24.62
C ASN A 191 11.72 -3.16 -23.10
N ARG A 192 11.54 -2.00 -22.48
CA ARG A 192 11.52 -1.85 -21.01
C ARG A 192 10.41 -2.61 -20.34
N GLU A 193 9.23 -2.68 -20.98
CA GLU A 193 8.06 -3.39 -20.44
C GLU A 193 8.35 -4.88 -20.31
N ALA A 194 8.79 -5.52 -21.40
CA ALA A 194 9.13 -6.93 -21.40
C ALA A 194 10.30 -7.25 -20.46
N TYR A 195 11.33 -6.38 -20.44
CA TYR A 195 12.48 -6.58 -19.55
C TYR A 195 12.08 -6.49 -18.08
N ALA A 196 11.24 -5.51 -17.70
CA ALA A 196 10.75 -5.38 -16.34
C ALA A 196 9.93 -6.60 -15.90
N GLU A 197 9.09 -7.15 -16.78
CA GLU A 197 8.31 -8.36 -16.50
C GLU A 197 9.21 -9.58 -16.27
N ASP A 198 10.26 -9.74 -17.07
CA ASP A 198 11.25 -10.81 -16.90
C ASP A 198 11.99 -10.67 -15.57
N VAL A 199 12.41 -9.46 -15.20
CA VAL A 199 13.08 -9.18 -13.92
C VAL A 199 12.15 -9.44 -12.73
N LEU A 200 10.92 -8.95 -12.76
CA LEU A 200 9.94 -9.19 -11.70
C LEU A 200 9.69 -10.69 -11.52
N LYS A 201 9.55 -11.41 -12.62
CA LYS A 201 9.36 -12.87 -12.59
C LYS A 201 10.58 -13.60 -12.02
N GLN A 202 11.79 -13.16 -12.39
CA GLN A 202 13.04 -13.75 -11.91
C GLN A 202 13.20 -13.58 -10.40
N TYR A 203 12.83 -12.42 -9.86
CA TYR A 203 12.93 -12.13 -8.44
C TYR A 203 11.69 -12.57 -7.63
N GLY A 204 10.65 -13.10 -8.28
CA GLY A 204 9.37 -13.34 -7.63
C GLY A 204 8.80 -12.09 -7.00
N ALA A 205 9.00 -10.93 -7.64
CA ALA A 205 8.73 -9.61 -7.09
C ALA A 205 7.45 -9.00 -7.66
N GLU A 206 6.88 -8.07 -6.90
CA GLU A 206 5.73 -7.24 -7.32
C GLU A 206 5.99 -5.77 -6.98
N ILE A 207 5.54 -4.87 -7.86
CA ILE A 207 5.61 -3.43 -7.64
C ILE A 207 4.28 -2.97 -7.06
N THR A 208 4.34 -2.34 -5.90
CA THR A 208 3.22 -1.73 -5.20
C THR A 208 3.33 -0.20 -5.22
N PRO A 209 2.27 0.54 -4.87
CA PRO A 209 2.35 2.01 -4.72
C PRO A 209 3.39 2.47 -3.70
N TYR A 210 3.83 1.58 -2.81
CA TYR A 210 4.79 1.88 -1.76
C TYR A 210 6.24 1.58 -2.17
N GLY A 211 6.45 0.68 -3.12
CA GLY A 211 7.73 0.19 -3.58
C GLY A 211 7.66 -1.25 -4.07
N MET A 212 8.79 -1.82 -4.47
CA MET A 212 8.89 -3.21 -4.89
C MET A 212 9.05 -4.13 -3.68
N VAL A 213 8.36 -5.27 -3.72
CA VAL A 213 8.41 -6.33 -2.70
C VAL A 213 8.82 -7.63 -3.36
N ASN A 214 9.69 -8.38 -2.72
CA ASN A 214 9.98 -9.78 -3.04
C ASN A 214 10.27 -10.54 -1.74
N ARG A 215 10.25 -11.86 -1.82
CA ARG A 215 10.69 -12.72 -0.72
C ARG A 215 12.22 -12.82 -0.70
N ALA A 216 12.80 -12.97 0.48
CA ALA A 216 14.25 -13.14 0.62
C ALA A 216 14.78 -14.43 -0.04
N ASP A 217 13.92 -15.43 -0.21
CA ASP A 217 14.23 -16.69 -0.90
C ASP A 217 13.87 -16.68 -2.39
N PHE A 218 13.43 -15.53 -2.94
CA PHE A 218 12.96 -15.34 -4.32
C PHE A 218 11.81 -16.26 -4.74
N GLY A 219 11.09 -16.82 -3.77
CA GLY A 219 9.86 -17.59 -4.04
C GLY A 219 8.68 -16.72 -4.41
N PRO A 220 7.60 -17.29 -4.99
CA PRO A 220 6.39 -16.56 -5.33
C PRO A 220 5.75 -15.91 -4.11
N LEU A 221 5.31 -14.65 -4.22
CA LEU A 221 4.73 -13.88 -3.12
C LEU A 221 3.42 -14.49 -2.58
N HIS A 222 2.64 -15.15 -3.44
CA HIS A 222 1.34 -15.73 -3.10
C HIS A 222 1.45 -17.13 -2.46
N GLU A 223 2.63 -17.74 -2.48
CA GLU A 223 2.85 -19.03 -1.85
C GLU A 223 3.28 -18.86 -0.39
N PRO A 224 2.90 -19.81 0.50
CA PRO A 224 3.36 -19.76 1.87
C PRO A 224 4.89 -19.83 1.94
N ILE A 225 5.48 -19.07 2.85
CA ILE A 225 6.91 -19.15 3.11
C ILE A 225 7.16 -20.45 3.88
N PRO A 226 8.08 -21.35 3.42
CA PRO A 226 8.40 -22.57 4.12
C PRO A 226 8.88 -22.27 5.53
N GLU A 227 8.38 -23.02 6.52
CA GLU A 227 8.93 -22.98 7.87
C GLU A 227 10.40 -23.42 7.80
N GLN A 228 11.31 -22.55 8.19
CA GLN A 228 12.71 -22.92 8.34
C GLN A 228 12.76 -23.98 9.44
N GLN A 229 13.04 -25.23 9.07
CA GLN A 229 13.42 -26.24 10.03
C GLN A 229 14.64 -25.67 10.77
N GLN A 230 14.46 -25.35 12.06
CA GLN A 230 15.59 -25.02 12.93
C GLN A 230 16.49 -26.24 12.89
N GLU A 231 17.60 -26.15 12.16
CA GLU A 231 18.71 -27.09 12.28
C GLU A 231 19.12 -27.08 13.74
N GLN A 232 18.66 -28.11 14.46
CA GLN A 232 19.17 -28.42 15.79
C GLN A 232 20.67 -28.59 15.63
N ALA A 233 21.42 -27.62 16.11
CA ALA A 233 22.86 -27.73 16.28
C ALA A 233 23.11 -28.96 17.13
N GLN A 234 23.44 -30.10 16.49
CA GLN A 234 24.00 -31.26 17.16
C GLN A 234 25.34 -30.81 17.72
N GLU A 235 25.37 -30.57 19.02
CA GLU A 235 26.61 -30.48 19.77
C GLU A 235 27.45 -31.74 19.49
N PRO A 236 28.70 -31.59 19.06
CA PRO A 236 29.56 -32.76 18.94
C PRO A 236 29.83 -33.31 20.34
N GLN A 237 29.25 -34.48 20.62
CA GLN A 237 29.65 -35.26 21.79
C GLN A 237 31.12 -35.59 21.67
N MET A 238 31.94 -34.86 22.41
CA MET A 238 33.32 -35.26 22.66
C MET A 238 33.30 -36.51 23.55
N GLY A 239 33.47 -37.66 22.90
CA GLY A 239 33.74 -38.91 23.57
C GLY A 239 35.13 -38.89 24.23
N MET A 240 35.16 -39.21 25.50
CA MET A 240 36.35 -39.59 26.23
C MET A 240 36.97 -40.88 25.67
#